data_01b799c38831e3e8d2deb72100082077
#
_entry.id   01b799c38831e3e8d2deb72100082077
#
_cell.length_a   1.000
_cell.length_b   1.000
_cell.length_c   1.000
_cell.angle_alpha   90.00
_cell.angle_beta   90.00
_cell.angle_gamma   90.00
#
_symmetry.space_group_name_H-M   'P 1'
#
loop_
_entity.id
_entity.type
_entity.pdbx_description
1 polymer ?
#
loop_
_entity_poly.entity_id
_entity_poly.type
_entity_poly.pdbx_seq_one_letter_code
_entity_poly.pdbx_strand_id
1 'polypeptide(L)'
;MYNLAERTSTIKASFDDACFACGTSNPLGLKIAIDAVTDGVVSGSFTPKADHQGLISQLHGGLSATALDEIMVWAGLLTAETLSVTATMQLRYRRPVPNDGAALALTAQVTRHRGKRLEMAATLSREGTPLVEATGLYLATTPLSDIL
;
A
#
# COMPACT_ATOMS: atom_id res chain seq x y z
N MET A 1 -0.08 11.98 22.05
CA MET A 1 -0.11 10.54 21.71
C MET A 1 -0.36 10.40 20.23
N TYR A 2 0.40 9.61 19.57
CA TYR A 2 0.28 9.39 18.13
C TYR A 2 -1.00 8.57 17.84
N ASN A 3 -1.93 9.13 17.10
CA ASN A 3 -3.14 8.43 16.66
C ASN A 3 -3.02 8.10 15.17
N LEU A 4 -2.76 6.84 14.86
CA LEU A 4 -2.57 6.38 13.48
C LEU A 4 -3.81 6.62 12.62
N ALA A 5 -5.00 6.34 13.13
CA ALA A 5 -6.24 6.52 12.37
C ALA A 5 -6.49 7.98 12.00
N GLU A 6 -6.26 8.89 12.93
CA GLU A 6 -6.38 10.33 12.68
C GLU A 6 -5.33 10.80 11.66
N ARG A 7 -4.10 10.37 11.82
CA ARG A 7 -3.02 10.75 10.91
C ARG A 7 -3.25 10.24 9.49
N THR A 8 -3.63 8.99 9.33
CA THR A 8 -3.95 8.43 8.00
C THR A 8 -5.14 9.12 7.37
N SER A 9 -6.18 9.44 8.15
CA SER A 9 -7.34 10.20 7.68
C SER A 9 -6.95 11.59 7.17
N THR A 10 -6.10 12.30 7.91
CA THR A 10 -5.62 13.63 7.51
C THR A 10 -4.79 13.56 6.22
N ILE A 11 -3.90 12.58 6.11
CA ILE A 11 -3.11 12.37 4.90
C ILE A 11 -4.03 12.09 3.70
N LYS A 12 -5.00 11.18 3.85
CA LYS A 12 -5.95 10.86 2.77
C LYS A 12 -6.76 12.09 2.34
N ALA A 13 -7.19 12.91 3.29
CA ALA A 13 -7.95 14.13 3.01
C ALA A 13 -7.15 15.14 2.18
N SER A 14 -5.82 15.17 2.30
CA SER A 14 -4.96 16.04 1.50
C SER A 14 -4.97 15.70 0.00
N PHE A 15 -5.46 14.51 -0.35
CA PHE A 15 -5.67 14.04 -1.73
C PHE A 15 -7.17 13.87 -2.04
N ASP A 16 -8.03 14.67 -1.41
CA ASP A 16 -9.49 14.62 -1.53
C ASP A 16 -10.09 13.25 -1.15
N ASP A 17 -9.32 12.41 -0.46
CA ASP A 17 -9.70 11.04 -0.11
C ASP A 17 -10.17 10.21 -1.33
N ALA A 18 -9.68 10.56 -2.52
CA ALA A 18 -10.11 9.99 -3.79
C ALA A 18 -9.09 9.06 -4.45
N CYS A 19 -7.99 8.73 -3.75
CA CYS A 19 -6.98 7.80 -4.25
C CYS A 19 -7.65 6.46 -4.62
N PHE A 20 -7.36 5.94 -5.80
CA PHE A 20 -7.91 4.66 -6.24
C PHE A 20 -7.54 3.51 -5.31
N ALA A 21 -6.34 3.52 -4.74
CA ALA A 21 -5.86 2.44 -3.88
C ALA A 21 -6.40 2.58 -2.45
N CYS A 22 -6.28 3.76 -1.82
CA CYS A 22 -6.56 3.92 -0.39
C CYS A 22 -7.70 4.90 -0.07
N GLY A 23 -8.22 5.65 -1.04
CA GLY A 23 -9.28 6.62 -0.79
C GLY A 23 -10.62 5.96 -0.45
N THR A 24 -11.34 6.53 0.50
CA THR A 24 -12.66 6.02 0.89
C THR A 24 -13.78 6.58 0.01
N SER A 25 -13.54 7.72 -0.64
CA SER A 25 -14.53 8.38 -1.50
C SER A 25 -14.56 7.88 -2.95
N ASN A 26 -13.57 7.08 -3.36
CA ASN A 26 -13.57 6.51 -4.71
C ASN A 26 -14.33 5.19 -4.73
N PRO A 27 -15.53 5.14 -5.36
CA PRO A 27 -16.38 3.93 -5.33
C PRO A 27 -15.75 2.73 -6.06
N LEU A 28 -14.82 2.95 -6.97
CA LEU A 28 -14.17 1.90 -7.75
C LEU A 28 -12.89 1.38 -7.10
N GLY A 29 -12.40 2.09 -6.08
CA GLY A 29 -11.08 1.83 -5.49
C GLY A 29 -10.98 0.58 -4.63
N LEU A 30 -9.74 0.24 -4.28
CA LEU A 30 -9.44 -0.90 -3.42
C LEU A 30 -9.78 -0.64 -1.95
N LYS A 31 -9.82 0.61 -1.54
CA LYS A 31 -10.12 1.05 -0.17
C LYS A 31 -9.19 0.42 0.87
N ILE A 32 -7.89 0.41 0.57
CA ILE A 32 -6.88 -0.12 1.47
C ILE A 32 -6.92 0.67 2.80
N ALA A 33 -7.06 -0.06 3.89
CA ALA A 33 -6.93 0.48 5.23
C ALA A 33 -5.49 0.33 5.71
N ILE A 34 -4.99 1.32 6.45
CA ILE A 34 -3.70 1.24 7.13
C ILE A 34 -3.98 0.84 8.57
N ASP A 35 -3.52 -0.34 8.96
CA ASP A 35 -3.94 -0.98 10.21
C ASP A 35 -2.96 -0.75 11.36
N ALA A 36 -1.65 -0.80 11.09
CA ALA A 36 -0.63 -0.65 12.14
C ALA A 36 0.72 -0.23 11.59
N VAL A 37 1.54 0.33 12.47
CA VAL A 37 2.97 0.55 12.25
C VAL A 37 3.69 -0.07 13.44
N THR A 38 4.54 -1.07 13.18
CA THR A 38 5.27 -1.81 14.22
C THR A 38 6.67 -2.11 13.75
N ASP A 39 7.68 -1.64 14.50
CA ASP A 39 9.10 -1.89 14.19
C ASP A 39 9.49 -1.53 12.75
N GLY A 40 9.00 -0.39 12.26
CA GLY A 40 9.29 0.09 10.91
C GLY A 40 8.49 -0.60 9.80
N VAL A 41 7.60 -1.52 10.14
CA VAL A 41 6.71 -2.20 9.18
C VAL A 41 5.32 -1.58 9.24
N VAL A 42 4.83 -1.14 8.10
CA VAL A 42 3.45 -0.69 7.93
C VAL A 42 2.61 -1.86 7.45
N SER A 43 1.49 -2.11 8.10
CA SER A 43 0.53 -3.12 7.68
C SER A 43 -0.79 -2.48 7.28
N GLY A 44 -1.44 -3.11 6.32
CA GLY A 44 -2.74 -2.71 5.82
C GLY A 44 -3.54 -3.92 5.35
N SER A 45 -4.76 -3.66 4.94
CA SER A 45 -5.67 -4.70 4.48
C SER A 45 -6.70 -4.13 3.50
N PHE A 46 -7.22 -5.00 2.67
CA PHE A 46 -8.34 -4.68 1.79
C PHE A 46 -9.11 -5.95 1.42
N THR A 47 -10.37 -5.78 1.07
CA THR A 47 -11.21 -6.86 0.58
C THR A 47 -11.62 -6.54 -0.84
N PRO A 48 -11.06 -7.24 -1.85
CA PRO A 48 -11.41 -6.95 -3.23
C PRO A 48 -12.87 -7.24 -3.52
N LYS A 49 -13.44 -6.44 -4.42
CA LYS A 49 -14.82 -6.61 -4.90
C LYS A 49 -14.84 -7.47 -6.16
N ALA A 50 -16.05 -7.92 -6.55
CA ALA A 50 -16.24 -8.69 -7.77
C ALA A 50 -15.66 -7.98 -9.01
N ASP A 51 -15.79 -6.66 -9.09
CA ASP A 51 -15.29 -5.84 -10.20
C ASP A 51 -13.76 -5.77 -10.30
N HIS A 52 -13.06 -6.25 -9.29
CA HIS A 52 -11.61 -6.31 -9.27
C HIS A 52 -11.04 -7.61 -9.87
N GLN A 53 -11.91 -8.39 -10.49
CA GLN A 53 -11.55 -9.68 -11.08
C GLN A 53 -10.61 -9.52 -12.28
N GLY A 54 -9.60 -10.40 -12.33
CA GLY A 54 -8.84 -10.69 -13.55
C GLY A 54 -9.32 -12.00 -14.16
N LEU A 55 -8.61 -13.11 -13.94
CA LEU A 55 -9.11 -14.44 -14.24
C LEU A 55 -10.24 -14.81 -13.26
N ILE A 56 -11.03 -15.82 -13.61
CA ILE A 56 -12.18 -16.22 -12.79
C ILE A 56 -11.75 -16.50 -11.35
N SER A 57 -12.44 -15.86 -10.40
CA SER A 57 -12.19 -15.99 -8.95
C SER A 57 -10.80 -15.52 -8.50
N GLN A 58 -10.10 -14.73 -9.31
CA GLN A 58 -8.80 -14.17 -8.98
C GLN A 58 -8.80 -12.65 -9.07
N LEU A 59 -8.07 -12.03 -8.16
CA LEU A 59 -7.77 -10.61 -8.24
C LEU A 59 -6.89 -10.34 -9.47
N HIS A 60 -7.22 -9.30 -10.22
CA HIS A 60 -6.39 -8.89 -11.36
C HIS A 60 -4.96 -8.59 -10.89
N GLY A 61 -3.96 -9.15 -11.59
CA GLY A 61 -2.55 -8.99 -11.21
C GLY A 61 -2.09 -7.53 -11.16
N GLY A 62 -2.63 -6.68 -12.03
CA GLY A 62 -2.37 -5.24 -11.99
C GLY A 62 -2.92 -4.57 -10.71
N LEU A 63 -3.99 -5.09 -10.12
CA LEU A 63 -4.51 -4.57 -8.85
C LEU A 63 -3.69 -5.06 -7.66
N SER A 64 -3.11 -6.24 -7.71
CA SER A 64 -2.08 -6.66 -6.75
C SER A 64 -0.89 -5.70 -6.79
N ALA A 65 -0.45 -5.31 -7.98
CA ALA A 65 0.62 -4.32 -8.16
C ALA A 65 0.22 -2.96 -7.56
N THR A 66 -1.01 -2.51 -7.81
CA THR A 66 -1.54 -1.27 -7.24
C THR A 66 -1.52 -1.31 -5.70
N ALA A 67 -1.96 -2.40 -5.10
CA ALA A 67 -1.98 -2.54 -3.65
C ALA A 67 -0.58 -2.53 -3.05
N LEU A 68 0.36 -3.22 -3.68
CA LEU A 68 1.76 -3.28 -3.23
C LEU A 68 2.47 -1.94 -3.39
N ASP A 69 2.22 -1.23 -4.49
CA ASP A 69 2.72 0.12 -4.70
C ASP A 69 2.22 1.06 -3.59
N GLU A 70 0.95 1.02 -3.32
CA GLU A 70 0.32 1.89 -2.32
C GLU A 70 0.87 1.66 -0.92
N ILE A 71 0.97 0.41 -0.48
CA ILE A 71 1.47 0.15 0.88
C ILE A 71 2.94 0.56 1.04
N MET A 72 3.74 0.50 -0.03
CA MET A 72 5.11 1.03 -0.01
C MET A 72 5.13 2.55 0.12
N VAL A 73 4.26 3.27 -0.59
CA VAL A 73 4.13 4.73 -0.41
C VAL A 73 3.77 5.05 1.05
N TRP A 74 2.84 4.31 1.65
CA TRP A 74 2.50 4.48 3.06
C TRP A 74 3.66 4.17 4.00
N ALA A 75 4.51 3.21 3.67
CA ALA A 75 5.73 2.96 4.45
C ALA A 75 6.66 4.18 4.46
N GLY A 76 6.84 4.82 3.32
CA GLY A 76 7.58 6.07 3.21
C GLY A 76 6.96 7.20 4.05
N LEU A 77 5.64 7.38 3.94
CA LEU A 77 4.90 8.40 4.68
C LEU A 77 5.01 8.24 6.20
N LEU A 78 4.85 7.02 6.69
CA LEU A 78 4.69 6.76 8.13
C LEU A 78 6.01 6.43 8.84
N THR A 79 7.04 6.00 8.13
CA THR A 79 8.32 5.60 8.75
C THR A 79 9.51 6.45 8.31
N ALA A 80 9.44 7.10 7.14
CA ALA A 80 10.46 8.04 6.66
C ALA A 80 9.93 9.48 6.57
N GLU A 81 8.69 9.71 6.95
CA GLU A 81 8.02 11.01 6.99
C GLU A 81 8.10 11.79 5.67
N THR A 82 8.00 11.07 4.56
CA THR A 82 8.03 11.69 3.23
C THR A 82 7.06 11.03 2.28
N LEU A 83 6.39 11.86 1.48
CA LEU A 83 5.70 11.40 0.28
C LEU A 83 6.75 11.07 -0.78
N SER A 84 6.52 10.00 -1.52
CA SER A 84 7.41 9.59 -2.60
C SER A 84 6.61 9.12 -3.80
N VAL A 85 7.25 9.16 -4.96
CA VAL A 85 6.71 8.64 -6.21
C VAL A 85 7.49 7.42 -6.65
N THR A 86 6.80 6.49 -7.26
CA THR A 86 7.38 5.24 -7.75
C THR A 86 8.30 5.50 -8.93
N ALA A 87 9.55 5.09 -8.83
CA ALA A 87 10.50 5.13 -9.95
C ALA A 87 10.54 3.78 -10.66
N THR A 88 10.77 2.70 -9.90
CA THR A 88 10.74 1.33 -10.43
C THR A 88 10.09 0.41 -9.41
N MET A 89 9.46 -0.65 -9.92
CA MET A 89 8.87 -1.66 -9.07
C MET A 89 9.04 -3.02 -9.74
N GLN A 90 9.42 -4.02 -8.96
CA GLN A 90 9.55 -5.40 -9.40
C GLN A 90 8.66 -6.27 -8.54
N LEU A 91 7.82 -7.09 -9.17
CA LEU A 91 6.90 -7.98 -8.50
C LEU A 91 7.24 -9.43 -8.80
N ARG A 92 6.96 -10.28 -7.82
CA ARG A 92 7.00 -11.73 -7.99
C ARG A 92 5.65 -12.28 -7.54
N TYR A 93 4.91 -12.81 -8.50
CA TYR A 93 3.64 -13.50 -8.27
C TYR A 93 3.93 -14.96 -7.95
N ARG A 94 3.85 -15.32 -6.67
CA ARG A 94 4.14 -16.69 -6.22
C ARG A 94 2.94 -17.59 -6.35
N ARG A 95 1.75 -17.05 -6.12
CA ARG A 95 0.47 -17.77 -6.18
C ARG A 95 -0.61 -16.84 -6.69
N PRO A 96 -1.66 -17.40 -7.33
CA PRO A 96 -2.86 -16.61 -7.65
C PRO A 96 -3.44 -15.97 -6.38
N VAL A 97 -3.93 -14.75 -6.51
CA VAL A 97 -4.58 -14.03 -5.40
C VAL A 97 -6.08 -14.29 -5.49
N PRO A 98 -6.69 -14.93 -4.49
CA PRO A 98 -8.13 -15.20 -4.52
C PRO A 98 -8.95 -13.90 -4.49
N ASN A 99 -10.03 -13.89 -5.24
CA ASN A 99 -11.06 -12.83 -5.18
C ASN A 99 -12.38 -13.48 -4.77
N ASP A 100 -12.51 -13.78 -3.50
CA ASP A 100 -13.62 -14.57 -2.93
C ASP A 100 -14.35 -13.85 -1.79
N GLY A 101 -14.17 -12.54 -1.67
CA GLY A 101 -14.81 -11.74 -0.64
C GLY A 101 -14.11 -11.75 0.72
N ALA A 102 -12.98 -12.43 0.84
CA ALA A 102 -12.18 -12.42 2.06
C ALA A 102 -11.06 -11.38 2.01
N ALA A 103 -10.68 -10.86 3.17
CA ALA A 103 -9.66 -9.85 3.29
C ALA A 103 -8.27 -10.38 2.92
N LEU A 104 -7.47 -9.50 2.31
CA LEU A 104 -6.06 -9.69 2.01
C LEU A 104 -5.23 -8.76 2.88
N ALA A 105 -4.04 -9.22 3.28
CA ALA A 105 -3.12 -8.47 4.12
C ALA A 105 -1.96 -7.91 3.29
N LEU A 106 -1.52 -6.70 3.67
CA LEU A 106 -0.38 -6.02 3.08
C LEU A 106 0.61 -5.64 4.17
N THR A 107 1.89 -5.79 3.89
CA THR A 107 2.96 -5.24 4.71
C THR A 107 3.99 -4.57 3.83
N ALA A 108 4.62 -3.50 4.32
CA ALA A 108 5.72 -2.85 3.64
C ALA A 108 6.69 -2.21 4.63
N GLN A 109 7.94 -2.07 4.19
CA GLN A 109 8.96 -1.37 4.96
C GLN A 109 9.94 -0.68 4.03
N VAL A 110 10.52 0.41 4.52
CA VAL A 110 11.68 1.04 3.91
C VAL A 110 12.90 0.20 4.27
N THR A 111 13.56 -0.37 3.27
CA THR A 111 14.75 -1.20 3.48
C THR A 111 16.04 -0.41 3.41
N ARG A 112 16.03 0.71 2.70
CA ARG A 112 17.18 1.63 2.59
C ARG A 112 16.69 3.03 2.24
N HIS A 113 17.25 4.02 2.93
CA HIS A 113 16.93 5.42 2.68
C HIS A 113 18.23 6.23 2.55
N ARG A 114 18.45 6.82 1.38
CA ARG A 114 19.60 7.70 1.10
C ARG A 114 19.13 8.95 0.35
N GLY A 115 19.18 10.08 1.03
CA GLY A 115 18.72 11.33 0.44
C GLY A 115 17.28 11.21 -0.03
N LYS A 116 17.04 11.43 -1.33
CA LYS A 116 15.70 11.30 -1.92
C LYS A 116 15.35 9.88 -2.36
N ARG A 117 16.26 8.91 -2.22
CA ARG A 117 16.04 7.55 -2.68
C ARG A 117 15.59 6.66 -1.53
N LEU A 118 14.44 6.03 -1.70
CA LEU A 118 13.92 5.03 -0.77
C LEU A 118 13.79 3.70 -1.50
N GLU A 119 14.47 2.68 -1.00
CA GLU A 119 14.23 1.30 -1.41
C GLU A 119 13.24 0.69 -0.45
N MET A 120 12.25 -0.01 -0.97
CA MET A 120 11.16 -0.55 -0.18
C MET A 120 10.84 -1.99 -0.60
N ALA A 121 10.28 -2.74 0.33
CA ALA A 121 9.80 -4.09 0.10
C ALA A 121 8.39 -4.24 0.65
N ALA A 122 7.58 -5.04 -0.01
CA ALA A 122 6.20 -5.27 0.38
C ALA A 122 5.75 -6.70 0.07
N THR A 123 4.75 -7.16 0.80
CA THR A 123 4.16 -8.48 0.63
C THR A 123 2.64 -8.37 0.70
N LEU A 124 1.97 -9.02 -0.24
CA LEU A 124 0.54 -9.29 -0.20
C LEU A 124 0.36 -10.74 0.21
N SER A 125 -0.41 -10.98 1.26
CA SER A 125 -0.59 -12.30 1.83
C SER A 125 -2.04 -12.58 2.19
N ARG A 126 -2.34 -13.86 2.39
CA ARG A 126 -3.60 -14.31 2.93
C ARG A 126 -3.35 -15.33 4.02
N GLU A 127 -3.91 -15.06 5.22
CA GLU A 127 -3.77 -15.96 6.37
C GLU A 127 -2.30 -16.37 6.62
N GLY A 128 -1.39 -15.41 6.51
CA GLY A 128 0.03 -15.61 6.72
C GLY A 128 0.81 -16.21 5.54
N THR A 129 0.14 -16.59 4.45
CA THR A 129 0.80 -17.13 3.26
C THR A 129 1.10 -16.02 2.26
N PRO A 130 2.38 -15.74 1.94
CA PRO A 130 2.74 -14.78 0.90
C PRO A 130 2.24 -15.23 -0.48
N LEU A 131 1.55 -14.32 -1.18
CA LEU A 131 1.02 -14.56 -2.52
C LEU A 131 1.78 -13.77 -3.58
N VAL A 132 2.06 -12.50 -3.29
CA VAL A 132 2.83 -11.61 -4.18
C VAL A 132 3.82 -10.82 -3.34
N GLU A 133 5.03 -10.70 -3.84
CA GLU A 133 6.09 -9.91 -3.22
C GLU A 133 6.56 -8.82 -4.17
N ALA A 134 6.94 -7.67 -3.64
CA ALA A 134 7.43 -6.55 -4.41
C ALA A 134 8.65 -5.91 -3.76
N THR A 135 9.53 -5.38 -4.59
CA THR A 135 10.56 -4.42 -4.22
C THR A 135 10.41 -3.20 -5.11
N GLY A 136 10.78 -2.04 -4.62
CA GLY A 136 10.67 -0.82 -5.41
C GLY A 136 11.69 0.23 -5.01
N LEU A 137 11.98 1.10 -5.98
CA LEU A 137 12.71 2.33 -5.77
C LEU A 137 11.73 3.49 -5.87
N TYR A 138 11.74 4.32 -4.85
CA TYR A 138 10.87 5.48 -4.72
C TYR A 138 11.71 6.73 -4.55
N LEU A 139 11.20 7.85 -5.06
CA LEU A 139 11.86 9.15 -4.96
C LEU A 139 11.02 10.08 -4.08
N ALA A 140 11.62 10.56 -3.00
CA ALA A 140 10.97 11.51 -2.10
C ALA A 140 10.64 12.82 -2.82
N THR A 141 9.43 13.32 -2.64
CA THR A 141 8.96 14.57 -3.27
C THR A 141 8.61 15.63 -2.25
N THR A 142 7.93 15.27 -1.17
CA THR A 142 7.35 16.23 -0.24
C THR A 142 7.49 15.70 1.19
N PRO A 143 8.10 16.47 2.11
CA PRO A 143 8.09 16.10 3.53
C PRO A 143 6.65 16.00 4.04
N LEU A 144 6.40 15.04 4.93
CA LEU A 144 5.06 14.86 5.50
C LEU A 144 4.58 16.11 6.26
N SER A 145 5.50 16.85 6.89
CA SER A 145 5.20 18.11 7.57
C SER A 145 4.58 19.18 6.66
N ASP A 146 4.80 19.10 5.35
CA ASP A 146 4.24 20.03 4.38
C ASP A 146 2.87 19.59 3.85
N ILE A 147 2.43 18.40 4.24
CA ILE A 147 1.14 17.82 3.87
C ILE A 147 0.12 17.95 5.01
N LEU A 148 0.59 17.84 6.25
CA LEU A 148 -0.26 17.86 7.46
C LEU A 148 -0.68 19.24 7.90
#